data_0c1983536007f70e03e25b6a4e050b86
#
_entry.id   0c1983536007f70e03e25b6a4e050b86
#
_cell.length_a   1.000
_cell.length_b   1.000
_cell.length_c   1.000
_cell.angle_alpha   90.00
_cell.angle_beta   90.00
_cell.angle_gamma   90.00
#
_symmetry.space_group_name_H-M   'P 1'
#
loop_
_entity.id
_entity.type
_entity.pdbx_description
1 polymer ?
#
loop_
_entity_poly.entity_id
_entity_poly.type
_entity_poly.pdbx_seq_one_letter_code
_entity_poly.pdbx_strand_id
1 'polypeptide(L)'
;MMDLGLVSWFVYSSFSTCLTLNSLLFLVTAGKPAIGGPWSLIDLDGNLVTNVSFRGKWLLLYFGFARCPDICPSEMLKIARVIDQLKETHPEVASKIVPVFVSVDPARDSLSALKAYAQDFHPDYVFLTGSPAQVQQMAKKYRVYVSKADETDDGDYLVDHSIVVYFHDENGELSDCFTQSMRPKDIAEKIVEKMTGEVAVN
;
A
#
# COMPACT_ATOMS: atom_id res chain seq x y z
N MET A 1 63.25 -44.69 -0.69
CA MET A 1 62.39 -44.81 -1.87
C MET A 1 60.99 -45.17 -1.35
N MET A 2 60.18 -44.25 -1.10
CA MET A 2 58.71 -44.43 -0.94
C MET A 2 58.01 -43.10 -1.19
N ASP A 3 57.06 -43.17 -2.06
CA ASP A 3 56.32 -42.15 -2.71
C ASP A 3 55.38 -41.44 -1.74
N LEU A 4 55.43 -40.15 -1.70
CA LEU A 4 54.50 -39.28 -1.01
C LEU A 4 53.88 -38.31 -2.03
N GLY A 5 52.83 -38.74 -2.67
CA GLY A 5 52.04 -37.92 -3.55
C GLY A 5 50.61 -38.38 -3.59
N LEU A 6 49.65 -37.56 -3.18
CA LEU A 6 48.24 -37.60 -3.45
C LEU A 6 47.36 -37.39 -2.20
N VAL A 7 47.42 -36.23 -1.60
CA VAL A 7 46.29 -35.73 -0.78
C VAL A 7 46.30 -34.18 -0.83
N SER A 8 45.76 -33.60 -1.86
CA SER A 8 45.46 -32.15 -1.85
C SER A 8 44.71 -31.69 -3.10
N TRP A 9 43.49 -32.21 -3.32
CA TRP A 9 42.64 -31.66 -4.42
C TRP A 9 41.16 -31.70 -4.13
N PHE A 10 40.70 -31.93 -2.90
CA PHE A 10 39.24 -32.06 -2.61
C PHE A 10 38.66 -30.98 -1.69
N VAL A 11 39.37 -29.94 -1.29
CA VAL A 11 38.87 -28.95 -0.36
C VAL A 11 38.50 -27.61 -1.03
N TYR A 12 38.80 -27.38 -2.29
CA TYR A 12 38.56 -26.08 -2.95
C TYR A 12 37.24 -25.92 -3.73
N SER A 13 36.42 -26.99 -3.82
CA SER A 13 35.18 -26.93 -4.63
C SER A 13 33.92 -26.53 -3.86
N SER A 14 33.92 -26.54 -2.52
CA SER A 14 32.69 -26.29 -1.77
C SER A 14 32.51 -24.86 -1.27
N PHE A 15 33.51 -24.01 -1.38
CA PHE A 15 33.41 -22.61 -0.94
C PHE A 15 32.96 -21.62 -2.03
N SER A 16 33.03 -21.99 -3.28
CA SER A 16 32.72 -21.10 -4.40
C SER A 16 31.22 -21.02 -4.72
N THR A 17 30.46 -22.04 -4.38
CA THR A 17 29.00 -22.10 -4.68
C THR A 17 28.15 -21.38 -3.63
N CYS A 18 28.64 -21.21 -2.42
CA CYS A 18 27.88 -20.52 -1.36
C CYS A 18 27.91 -18.99 -1.49
N LEU A 19 28.99 -18.44 -2.06
CA LEU A 19 29.13 -16.99 -2.28
C LEU A 19 28.29 -16.46 -3.46
N THR A 20 28.03 -17.29 -4.48
CA THR A 20 27.25 -16.88 -5.64
C THR A 20 25.74 -16.86 -5.36
N LEU A 21 25.22 -17.77 -4.54
CA LEU A 21 23.81 -17.79 -4.14
C LEU A 21 23.44 -16.60 -3.23
N ASN A 22 24.33 -16.23 -2.29
CA ASN A 22 24.11 -15.07 -1.44
C ASN A 22 24.21 -13.74 -2.21
N SER A 23 25.08 -13.63 -3.22
CA SER A 23 25.16 -12.43 -4.06
C SER A 23 23.98 -12.30 -5.00
N LEU A 24 23.44 -13.40 -5.53
CA LEU A 24 22.21 -13.36 -6.34
C LEU A 24 20.99 -13.00 -5.49
N LEU A 25 20.88 -13.53 -4.26
CA LEU A 25 19.81 -13.19 -3.33
C LEU A 25 19.86 -11.71 -2.93
N PHE A 26 21.06 -11.16 -2.75
CA PHE A 26 21.27 -9.73 -2.45
C PHE A 26 20.91 -8.83 -3.64
N LEU A 27 21.16 -9.26 -4.88
CA LEU A 27 20.81 -8.53 -6.11
C LEU A 27 19.30 -8.54 -6.38
N VAL A 28 18.59 -9.59 -6.00
CA VAL A 28 17.11 -9.67 -6.14
C VAL A 28 16.39 -8.82 -5.10
N THR A 29 16.99 -8.59 -3.92
CA THR A 29 16.44 -7.72 -2.89
C THR A 29 16.88 -6.26 -2.99
N ALA A 30 17.90 -5.94 -3.79
CA ALA A 30 18.43 -4.60 -3.98
C ALA A 30 17.63 -3.77 -4.99
N GLY A 31 16.30 -3.60 -4.77
CA GLY A 31 15.48 -2.81 -5.70
C GLY A 31 14.04 -2.54 -5.28
N LYS A 32 13.47 -3.28 -4.34
CA LYS A 32 12.15 -2.92 -3.82
C LYS A 32 12.28 -1.73 -2.87
N PRO A 33 11.63 -0.59 -3.16
CA PRO A 33 11.62 0.51 -2.21
C PRO A 33 11.01 0.02 -0.89
N ALA A 34 11.66 0.30 0.23
CA ALA A 34 11.11 0.02 1.54
C ALA A 34 9.93 1.00 1.79
N ILE A 35 8.75 0.63 1.32
CA ILE A 35 7.49 1.35 1.51
C ILE A 35 6.61 0.50 2.42
N GLY A 36 6.01 1.14 3.44
CA GLY A 36 5.19 0.45 4.43
C GLY A 36 5.96 0.10 5.70
N GLY A 37 5.48 -0.90 6.43
CA GLY A 37 6.00 -1.33 7.73
C GLY A 37 4.99 -1.13 8.86
N PRO A 38 5.35 -1.35 10.14
CA PRO A 38 4.42 -1.27 11.26
C PRO A 38 3.84 0.13 11.44
N TRP A 39 2.51 0.22 11.58
CA TRP A 39 1.78 1.44 11.90
C TRP A 39 0.58 1.12 12.80
N SER A 40 0.06 2.14 13.49
CA SER A 40 -1.16 2.05 14.29
C SER A 40 -1.98 3.32 14.13
N LEU A 41 -3.24 3.18 13.82
CA LEU A 41 -4.24 4.23 13.66
C LEU A 41 -5.53 3.83 14.37
N ILE A 42 -6.59 4.60 14.21
CA ILE A 42 -7.93 4.26 14.70
C ILE A 42 -8.92 4.28 13.54
N ASP A 43 -9.94 3.43 13.62
CA ASP A 43 -11.10 3.45 12.72
C ASP A 43 -12.12 4.53 13.13
N LEU A 44 -13.23 4.60 12.40
CA LEU A 44 -14.30 5.56 12.66
C LEU A 44 -14.98 5.37 14.03
N ASP A 45 -14.89 4.19 14.63
CA ASP A 45 -15.46 3.89 15.95
C ASP A 45 -14.46 4.08 17.07
N GLY A 46 -13.23 4.50 16.75
CA GLY A 46 -12.14 4.71 17.70
C GLY A 46 -11.39 3.44 18.09
N ASN A 47 -11.63 2.32 17.41
CA ASN A 47 -10.91 1.09 17.67
C ASN A 47 -9.50 1.15 17.07
N LEU A 48 -8.55 0.56 17.79
CA LEU A 48 -7.18 0.46 17.31
C LEU A 48 -7.09 -0.46 16.10
N VAL A 49 -6.52 0.05 15.01
CA VAL A 49 -6.23 -0.68 13.78
C VAL A 49 -4.73 -0.57 13.48
N THR A 50 -4.15 -1.68 13.10
CA THR A 50 -2.73 -1.77 12.79
C THR A 50 -2.50 -2.46 11.45
N ASN A 51 -1.28 -2.41 10.93
CA ASN A 51 -0.94 -3.16 9.71
C ASN A 51 -1.21 -4.67 9.85
N VAL A 52 -1.14 -5.25 11.06
CA VAL A 52 -1.41 -6.67 11.27
C VAL A 52 -2.90 -7.01 11.30
N SER A 53 -3.79 -6.01 11.49
CA SER A 53 -5.25 -6.19 11.44
C SER A 53 -5.75 -6.65 10.08
N PHE A 54 -4.96 -6.44 9.03
CA PHE A 54 -5.30 -6.78 7.65
C PHE A 54 -4.55 -8.02 7.12
N ARG A 55 -3.87 -8.79 7.96
CA ARG A 55 -3.20 -10.01 7.52
C ARG A 55 -4.18 -10.98 6.86
N GLY A 56 -3.79 -11.58 5.73
CA GLY A 56 -4.65 -12.42 4.91
C GLY A 56 -5.59 -11.66 3.98
N LYS A 57 -5.51 -10.32 3.95
CA LYS A 57 -6.24 -9.45 3.03
C LYS A 57 -5.27 -8.63 2.19
N TRP A 58 -5.70 -8.30 0.99
CA TRP A 58 -5.02 -7.36 0.10
C TRP A 58 -5.57 -5.96 0.34
N LEU A 59 -4.72 -4.94 0.36
CA LEU A 59 -5.14 -3.57 0.64
C LEU A 59 -4.96 -2.68 -0.59
N LEU A 60 -5.99 -1.88 -0.87
CA LEU A 60 -5.91 -0.69 -1.72
C LEU A 60 -5.89 0.54 -0.80
N LEU A 61 -4.70 1.02 -0.47
CA LEU A 61 -4.50 2.06 0.52
C LEU A 61 -4.26 3.40 -0.15
N TYR A 62 -5.09 4.39 0.20
CA TYR A 62 -5.03 5.76 -0.30
C TYR A 62 -4.92 6.76 0.85
N PHE A 63 -4.01 7.72 0.71
CA PHE A 63 -3.84 8.84 1.63
C PHE A 63 -4.57 10.06 1.07
N GLY A 64 -5.41 10.70 1.90
CA GLY A 64 -6.20 11.85 1.49
C GLY A 64 -6.71 12.64 2.68
N PHE A 65 -7.59 13.61 2.45
CA PHE A 65 -8.27 14.38 3.50
C PHE A 65 -9.69 14.73 3.08
N ALA A 66 -10.60 14.81 4.06
CA ALA A 66 -12.04 14.96 3.78
C ALA A 66 -12.42 16.31 3.14
N ARG A 67 -11.62 17.35 3.37
CA ARG A 67 -11.85 18.68 2.79
C ARG A 67 -11.18 18.90 1.43
N CYS A 68 -10.68 17.85 0.79
CA CYS A 68 -10.16 17.94 -0.56
C CYS A 68 -11.30 18.20 -1.55
N PRO A 69 -11.25 19.31 -2.34
CA PRO A 69 -12.39 19.70 -3.16
C PRO A 69 -12.58 18.86 -4.42
N ASP A 70 -11.56 18.13 -4.89
CA ASP A 70 -11.59 17.50 -6.21
C ASP A 70 -10.86 16.14 -6.26
N ILE A 71 -9.56 16.11 -5.99
CA ILE A 71 -8.71 14.95 -6.29
C ILE A 71 -9.07 13.74 -5.43
N CYS A 72 -9.22 13.90 -4.08
CA CYS A 72 -9.52 12.78 -3.21
C CYS A 72 -10.86 12.12 -3.52
N PRO A 73 -11.98 12.84 -3.70
CA PRO A 73 -13.23 12.22 -4.11
C PRO A 73 -13.11 11.47 -5.44
N SER A 74 -12.43 12.04 -6.43
CA SER A 74 -12.23 11.43 -7.74
C SER A 74 -11.44 10.12 -7.66
N GLU A 75 -10.36 10.09 -6.88
CA GLU A 75 -9.57 8.87 -6.68
C GLU A 75 -10.34 7.79 -5.91
N MET A 76 -11.08 8.18 -4.88
CA MET A 76 -11.90 7.24 -4.11
C MET A 76 -13.01 6.63 -4.96
N LEU A 77 -13.69 7.42 -5.79
CA LEU A 77 -14.68 6.91 -6.75
C LEU A 77 -14.04 6.00 -7.79
N LYS A 78 -12.81 6.29 -8.22
CA LYS A 78 -12.05 5.41 -9.12
C LYS A 78 -11.77 4.05 -8.48
N ILE A 79 -11.31 4.02 -7.23
CA ILE A 79 -11.10 2.78 -6.48
C ILE A 79 -12.42 2.02 -6.29
N ALA A 80 -13.52 2.71 -5.96
CA ALA A 80 -14.84 2.10 -5.86
C ALA A 80 -15.24 1.36 -7.14
N ARG A 81 -15.05 2.00 -8.31
CA ARG A 81 -15.31 1.36 -9.62
C ARG A 81 -14.41 0.14 -9.86
N VAL A 82 -13.18 0.15 -9.40
CA VAL A 82 -12.29 -1.03 -9.45
C VAL A 82 -12.88 -2.17 -8.63
N ILE A 83 -13.34 -1.89 -7.41
CA ILE A 83 -13.95 -2.89 -6.52
C ILE A 83 -15.25 -3.45 -7.16
N ASP A 84 -16.13 -2.58 -7.66
CA ASP A 84 -17.38 -3.00 -8.32
C ASP A 84 -17.11 -3.87 -9.55
N GLN A 85 -16.17 -3.48 -10.40
CA GLN A 85 -15.76 -4.27 -11.56
C GLN A 85 -15.21 -5.64 -11.14
N LEU A 86 -14.38 -5.69 -10.10
CA LEU A 86 -13.86 -6.97 -9.58
C LEU A 86 -14.96 -7.83 -8.97
N LYS A 87 -15.95 -7.25 -8.29
CA LYS A 87 -17.12 -7.99 -7.77
C LYS A 87 -17.93 -8.63 -8.91
N GLU A 88 -18.03 -7.98 -10.04
CA GLU A 88 -18.75 -8.50 -11.20
C GLU A 88 -17.95 -9.57 -11.97
N THR A 89 -16.63 -9.40 -12.11
CA THR A 89 -15.81 -10.25 -12.99
C THR A 89 -15.03 -11.34 -12.22
N HIS A 90 -14.56 -11.05 -11.01
CA HIS A 90 -13.72 -11.92 -10.19
C HIS A 90 -14.11 -11.79 -8.70
N PRO A 91 -15.30 -12.28 -8.30
CA PRO A 91 -15.81 -12.08 -6.94
C PRO A 91 -14.91 -12.69 -5.86
N GLU A 92 -14.20 -13.78 -6.16
CA GLU A 92 -13.22 -14.43 -5.26
C GLU A 92 -11.99 -13.53 -5.01
N VAL A 93 -11.57 -12.73 -6.00
CA VAL A 93 -10.51 -11.71 -5.88
C VAL A 93 -11.03 -10.55 -5.05
N ALA A 94 -12.20 -10.00 -5.44
CA ALA A 94 -12.81 -8.86 -4.77
C ALA A 94 -13.01 -9.09 -3.26
N SER A 95 -13.41 -10.30 -2.86
CA SER A 95 -13.67 -10.67 -1.45
C SER A 95 -12.43 -10.61 -0.54
N LYS A 96 -11.25 -10.61 -1.12
CA LYS A 96 -9.98 -10.53 -0.42
C LYS A 96 -9.42 -9.12 -0.32
N ILE A 97 -10.00 -8.16 -1.04
CA ILE A 97 -9.50 -6.79 -1.13
C ILE A 97 -10.23 -5.88 -0.14
N VAL A 98 -9.48 -5.04 0.54
CA VAL A 98 -10.01 -4.01 1.44
C VAL A 98 -9.51 -2.64 0.94
N PRO A 99 -10.40 -1.76 0.46
CA PRO A 99 -10.05 -0.37 0.21
C PRO A 99 -9.92 0.39 1.53
N VAL A 100 -8.79 1.08 1.72
CA VAL A 100 -8.47 1.80 2.95
C VAL A 100 -8.18 3.26 2.63
N PHE A 101 -8.89 4.16 3.27
CA PHE A 101 -8.62 5.59 3.26
C PHE A 101 -7.92 5.99 4.55
N VAL A 102 -6.79 6.70 4.44
CA VAL A 102 -6.06 7.23 5.59
C VAL A 102 -6.05 8.76 5.51
N SER A 103 -6.66 9.41 6.51
CA SER A 103 -6.61 10.87 6.60
C SER A 103 -5.18 11.33 6.90
N VAL A 104 -4.71 12.31 6.11
CA VAL A 104 -3.43 13.01 6.34
C VAL A 104 -3.61 14.34 7.07
N ASP A 105 -4.84 14.72 7.39
CA ASP A 105 -5.18 15.95 8.10
C ASP A 105 -6.01 15.69 9.38
N PRO A 106 -5.44 15.03 10.37
CA PRO A 106 -6.16 14.69 11.60
C PRO A 106 -6.59 15.90 12.42
N ALA A 107 -6.10 17.11 12.09
CA ALA A 107 -6.52 18.33 12.77
C ALA A 107 -7.95 18.75 12.41
N ARG A 108 -8.34 18.59 11.13
CA ARG A 108 -9.69 18.92 10.63
C ARG A 108 -10.58 17.69 10.46
N ASP A 109 -10.00 16.53 10.20
CA ASP A 109 -10.69 15.27 9.96
C ASP A 109 -10.98 14.54 11.29
N SER A 110 -11.88 15.12 12.09
CA SER A 110 -12.38 14.44 13.30
C SER A 110 -13.13 13.16 12.93
N LEU A 111 -13.31 12.24 13.90
CA LEU A 111 -14.09 11.01 13.66
C LEU A 111 -15.51 11.30 13.15
N SER A 112 -16.15 12.36 13.67
CA SER A 112 -17.48 12.76 13.19
C SER A 112 -17.45 13.30 11.76
N ALA A 113 -16.43 14.08 11.40
CA ALA A 113 -16.26 14.58 10.03
C ALA A 113 -16.02 13.43 9.06
N LEU A 114 -15.13 12.49 9.41
CA LEU A 114 -14.86 11.32 8.59
C LEU A 114 -16.05 10.37 8.49
N LYS A 115 -16.85 10.21 9.55
CA LYS A 115 -18.11 9.45 9.50
C LYS A 115 -19.10 10.05 8.49
N ALA A 116 -19.23 11.37 8.47
CA ALA A 116 -20.07 12.05 7.49
C ALA A 116 -19.52 11.89 6.07
N TYR A 117 -18.21 12.11 5.88
CA TYR A 117 -17.55 11.96 4.60
C TYR A 117 -17.63 10.53 4.04
N ALA A 118 -17.52 9.52 4.88
CA ALA A 118 -17.58 8.11 4.49
C ALA A 118 -18.94 7.72 3.87
N GLN A 119 -20.03 8.42 4.21
CA GLN A 119 -21.37 8.14 3.67
C GLN A 119 -21.48 8.41 2.16
N ASP A 120 -20.60 9.24 1.61
CA ASP A 120 -20.57 9.57 0.19
C ASP A 120 -19.85 8.55 -0.68
N PHE A 121 -19.23 7.52 -0.05
CA PHE A 121 -18.35 6.56 -0.75
C PHE A 121 -18.82 5.11 -0.59
N HIS A 122 -18.11 4.23 -1.30
CA HIS A 122 -18.41 2.80 -1.31
C HIS A 122 -18.34 2.20 0.11
N PRO A 123 -19.32 1.36 0.52
CA PRO A 123 -19.43 0.84 1.89
C PRO A 123 -18.28 -0.07 2.34
N ASP A 124 -17.52 -0.63 1.40
CA ASP A 124 -16.37 -1.48 1.73
C ASP A 124 -15.14 -0.69 2.23
N TYR A 125 -15.17 0.64 2.13
CA TYR A 125 -14.05 1.45 2.60
C TYR A 125 -13.86 1.38 4.10
N VAL A 126 -12.64 1.12 4.51
CA VAL A 126 -12.19 1.33 5.89
C VAL A 126 -11.51 2.71 5.98
N PHE A 127 -12.05 3.59 6.78
CA PHE A 127 -11.49 4.92 7.03
C PHE A 127 -10.64 4.90 8.29
N LEU A 128 -9.43 5.42 8.20
CA LEU A 128 -8.48 5.46 9.30
C LEU A 128 -7.97 6.88 9.53
N THR A 129 -7.77 7.20 10.80
CA THR A 129 -7.12 8.43 11.25
C THR A 129 -6.32 8.15 12.53
N GLY A 130 -5.77 9.16 13.16
CA GLY A 130 -5.04 9.01 14.42
C GLY A 130 -4.51 10.35 14.91
N SER A 131 -3.64 10.32 15.90
CA SER A 131 -2.92 11.52 16.31
C SER A 131 -2.03 12.05 15.17
N PRO A 132 -1.72 13.35 15.13
CA PRO A 132 -0.80 13.91 14.13
C PRO A 132 0.52 13.14 14.03
N ALA A 133 1.06 12.69 15.16
CA ALA A 133 2.29 11.92 15.21
C ALA A 133 2.17 10.54 14.53
N GLN A 134 1.05 9.83 14.75
CA GLN A 134 0.80 8.52 14.12
C GLN A 134 0.62 8.65 12.61
N VAL A 135 -0.18 9.63 12.16
CA VAL A 135 -0.42 9.90 10.75
C VAL A 135 0.89 10.29 10.06
N GLN A 136 1.67 11.21 10.64
CA GLN A 136 2.96 11.60 10.09
C GLN A 136 3.96 10.43 10.02
N GLN A 137 3.99 9.57 11.05
CA GLN A 137 4.84 8.38 11.05
C GLN A 137 4.46 7.42 9.90
N MET A 138 3.17 7.19 9.70
CA MET A 138 2.69 6.35 8.61
C MET A 138 3.01 6.98 7.25
N ALA A 139 2.70 8.26 7.04
CA ALA A 139 3.01 8.97 5.81
C ALA A 139 4.50 8.89 5.44
N LYS A 140 5.42 9.04 6.41
CA LYS A 140 6.86 8.86 6.19
C LYS A 140 7.23 7.45 5.71
N LYS A 141 6.62 6.41 6.29
CA LYS A 141 6.86 5.00 5.90
C LYS A 141 6.38 4.70 4.49
N TYR A 142 5.33 5.36 4.06
CA TYR A 142 4.78 5.25 2.71
C TYR A 142 5.40 6.26 1.73
N ARG A 143 6.36 7.09 2.20
CA ARG A 143 6.95 8.18 1.42
C ARG A 143 5.90 9.12 0.83
N VAL A 144 4.79 9.29 1.54
CA VAL A 144 3.76 10.25 1.19
C VAL A 144 4.26 11.63 1.56
N TYR A 145 4.42 12.48 0.57
CA TYR A 145 4.64 13.89 0.79
C TYR A 145 3.34 14.49 1.32
N VAL A 146 3.42 15.27 2.37
CA VAL A 146 2.29 16.03 2.94
C VAL A 146 2.80 17.42 3.26
N SER A 147 2.22 18.42 2.64
CA SER A 147 2.50 19.82 2.90
C SER A 147 1.20 20.59 3.07
N LYS A 148 1.14 21.40 4.10
CA LYS A 148 0.04 22.32 4.34
C LYS A 148 0.33 23.60 3.53
N ALA A 149 -0.59 24.01 2.68
CA ALA A 149 -0.52 25.32 2.01
C ALA A 149 -0.79 26.45 3.01
N ASP A 150 -0.56 27.68 2.59
CA ASP A 150 -0.87 28.85 3.40
C ASP A 150 -2.36 28.86 3.77
N GLU A 151 -2.64 29.27 5.01
CA GLU A 151 -4.01 29.42 5.49
C GLU A 151 -4.68 30.61 4.80
N THR A 152 -5.93 30.43 4.42
CA THR A 152 -6.80 31.52 3.98
C THR A 152 -7.23 32.39 5.18
N ASP A 153 -7.76 33.60 4.92
CA ASP A 153 -8.24 34.50 5.96
C ASP A 153 -9.33 33.87 6.85
N ASP A 154 -10.04 32.87 6.34
CA ASP A 154 -11.07 32.10 7.07
C ASP A 154 -10.49 30.93 7.87
N GLY A 155 -9.17 30.76 7.91
CA GLY A 155 -8.47 29.68 8.63
C GLY A 155 -8.54 28.32 7.94
N ASP A 156 -8.95 28.27 6.67
CA ASP A 156 -8.91 27.06 5.86
C ASP A 156 -7.59 26.95 5.09
N TYR A 157 -7.23 25.74 4.67
CA TYR A 157 -5.99 25.47 3.92
C TYR A 157 -6.14 24.25 3.04
N LEU A 158 -5.36 24.18 1.99
CA LEU A 158 -5.22 22.97 1.20
C LEU A 158 -4.05 22.12 1.72
N VAL A 159 -4.19 20.81 1.57
CA VAL A 159 -3.11 19.87 1.85
C VAL A 159 -2.64 19.30 0.52
N ASP A 160 -1.40 19.57 0.18
CA ASP A 160 -0.75 18.91 -0.95
C ASP A 160 -0.18 17.57 -0.48
N HIS A 161 -0.56 16.50 -1.18
CA HIS A 161 -0.10 15.15 -0.86
C HIS A 161 0.08 14.31 -2.13
N SER A 162 0.86 13.23 -2.00
CA SER A 162 1.08 12.29 -3.09
C SER A 162 -0.21 11.58 -3.51
N ILE A 163 -0.51 11.57 -4.81
CA ILE A 163 -1.71 10.94 -5.39
C ILE A 163 -1.30 9.55 -5.89
N VAL A 164 -1.24 8.60 -4.99
CA VAL A 164 -0.86 7.21 -5.25
C VAL A 164 -1.74 6.27 -4.44
N VAL A 165 -2.22 5.21 -5.07
CA VAL A 165 -2.88 4.09 -4.39
C VAL A 165 -1.85 2.99 -4.22
N TYR A 166 -1.59 2.58 -2.98
CA TYR A 166 -0.64 1.52 -2.65
C TYR A 166 -1.38 0.19 -2.57
N PHE A 167 -0.92 -0.79 -3.32
CA PHE A 167 -1.48 -2.13 -3.31
C PHE A 167 -0.57 -3.08 -2.54
N HIS A 168 -1.07 -3.56 -1.40
CA HIS A 168 -0.35 -4.48 -0.52
C HIS A 168 -0.93 -5.88 -0.62
N ASP A 169 -0.03 -6.88 -0.54
CA ASP A 169 -0.39 -8.28 -0.50
C ASP A 169 -0.92 -8.71 0.89
N GLU A 170 -1.32 -9.96 1.00
CA GLU A 170 -1.83 -10.57 2.23
C GLU A 170 -0.82 -10.62 3.38
N ASN A 171 0.47 -10.48 3.08
CA ASN A 171 1.54 -10.36 4.04
C ASN A 171 1.81 -8.91 4.46
N GLY A 172 1.08 -7.95 3.88
CA GLY A 172 1.26 -6.52 4.10
C GLY A 172 2.52 -5.96 3.44
N GLU A 173 3.09 -6.65 2.45
CA GLU A 173 4.19 -6.15 1.64
C GLU A 173 3.66 -5.40 0.42
N LEU A 174 4.39 -4.37 -0.02
CA LEU A 174 4.01 -3.62 -1.21
C LEU A 174 4.13 -4.50 -2.45
N SER A 175 3.01 -4.72 -3.13
CA SER A 175 2.91 -5.46 -4.39
C SER A 175 3.00 -4.54 -5.60
N ASP A 176 2.25 -3.43 -5.59
CA ASP A 176 2.23 -2.45 -6.69
C ASP A 176 1.79 -1.06 -6.22
N CYS A 177 1.89 -0.07 -7.11
CA CYS A 177 1.39 1.29 -6.91
C CYS A 177 0.60 1.73 -8.13
N PHE A 178 -0.60 2.30 -7.91
CA PHE A 178 -1.43 2.81 -8.98
C PHE A 178 -1.48 4.34 -8.96
N THR A 179 -1.25 4.94 -10.11
CA THR A 179 -1.19 6.40 -10.26
C THR A 179 -2.52 6.97 -10.73
N GLN A 180 -2.65 8.29 -10.60
CA GLN A 180 -3.86 9.01 -11.03
C GLN A 180 -4.23 8.77 -12.50
N SER A 181 -3.26 8.62 -13.39
CA SER A 181 -3.47 8.44 -14.84
C SER A 181 -4.02 7.06 -15.23
N MET A 182 -3.98 6.07 -14.33
CA MET A 182 -4.46 4.72 -14.61
C MET A 182 -5.98 4.65 -14.58
N ARG A 183 -6.57 3.96 -15.56
CA ARG A 183 -8.02 3.74 -15.62
C ARG A 183 -8.43 2.62 -14.66
N PRO A 184 -9.69 2.64 -14.16
CA PRO A 184 -10.21 1.57 -13.31
C PRO A 184 -10.01 0.16 -13.88
N LYS A 185 -10.28 -0.02 -15.18
CA LYS A 185 -10.11 -1.29 -15.88
C LYS A 185 -8.67 -1.79 -15.82
N ASP A 186 -7.70 -0.91 -16.11
CA ASP A 186 -6.27 -1.28 -16.11
C ASP A 186 -5.78 -1.66 -14.71
N ILE A 187 -6.31 -1.00 -13.68
CA ILE A 187 -6.03 -1.32 -12.28
C ILE A 187 -6.63 -2.68 -11.91
N ALA A 188 -7.90 -2.94 -12.29
CA ALA A 188 -8.56 -4.21 -11.99
C ALA A 188 -7.82 -5.39 -12.65
N GLU A 189 -7.40 -5.28 -13.91
CA GLU A 189 -6.62 -6.30 -14.61
C GLU A 189 -5.29 -6.57 -13.92
N LYS A 190 -4.56 -5.52 -13.51
CA LYS A 190 -3.30 -5.67 -12.75
C LYS A 190 -3.50 -6.35 -11.39
N ILE A 191 -4.60 -6.04 -10.71
CA ILE A 191 -4.95 -6.68 -9.43
C ILE A 191 -5.17 -8.18 -9.64
N VAL A 192 -5.97 -8.57 -10.65
CA VAL A 192 -6.20 -9.98 -10.97
C VAL A 192 -4.88 -10.67 -11.30
N GLU A 193 -4.06 -10.10 -12.18
CA GLU A 193 -2.73 -10.63 -12.51
C GLU A 193 -1.86 -10.86 -11.26
N LYS A 194 -1.80 -9.87 -10.36
CA LYS A 194 -0.98 -9.96 -9.13
C LYS A 194 -1.49 -11.00 -8.13
N MET A 195 -2.79 -11.18 -8.05
CA MET A 195 -3.41 -12.06 -7.06
C MET A 195 -3.56 -13.51 -7.55
N THR A 196 -3.72 -13.73 -8.86
CA THR A 196 -3.96 -15.06 -9.43
C THR A 196 -2.78 -15.59 -10.25
N GLY A 197 -1.90 -14.71 -10.71
CA GLY A 197 -0.85 -15.04 -11.67
C GLY A 197 -1.36 -15.18 -13.12
N GLU A 198 -2.63 -14.92 -13.37
CA GLU A 198 -3.23 -14.96 -14.69
C GLU A 198 -2.97 -13.64 -15.42
N VAL A 199 -2.31 -13.70 -16.58
CA VAL A 199 -2.12 -12.55 -17.45
C VAL A 199 -3.39 -12.36 -18.28
N ALA A 200 -3.96 -11.16 -18.26
CA ALA A 200 -5.09 -10.84 -19.13
C ALA A 200 -4.71 -11.07 -20.60
N VAL A 201 -5.33 -12.07 -21.24
CA VAL A 201 -5.15 -12.31 -22.68
C VAL A 201 -6.03 -11.28 -23.40
N ASN A 202 -5.36 -10.30 -24.02
CA ASN A 202 -6.00 -9.30 -24.89
C ASN A 202 -6.48 -9.91 -26.20
#